data_4a40ff6dfe1278a176ad4368685ad557
#
_entry.id   4a40ff6dfe1278a176ad4368685ad557
#
_cell.length_a   1.000
_cell.length_b   1.000
_cell.length_c   1.000
_cell.angle_alpha   90.00
_cell.angle_beta   90.00
_cell.angle_gamma   90.00
#
_symmetry.space_group_name_H-M   'P 1'
#
loop_
_entity.id
_entity.type
_entity.pdbx_description
1 polymer ?
#
loop_
_entity_poly.entity_id
_entity_poly.type
_entity_poly.pdbx_seq_one_letter_code
_entity_poly.pdbx_strand_id
1 'polypeptide(L)'
;MSDALVKAIDDLKPSLTDLFARIADQTGDEHGISRASYGEAETAAGESLIAYARERGLDAGYDRVGNATFTAPGRFEAAPKILIGSHLDSVPRGGNYDGLAGVVAGIGTLVALKEYGSAAQQGVRVLGFRGEESPWFGTAYLGSKLFTGQLSVSDTDAMRRSDTGRTLTEH
;
A
#
# COMPACT_ATOMS: atom_id res chain seq x y z
N MET A 1 12.72 16.74 -17.42
CA MET A 1 11.98 16.88 -16.14
C MET A 1 12.30 18.29 -15.66
N SER A 2 11.33 19.10 -15.18
CA SER A 2 11.64 20.45 -14.73
C SER A 2 12.42 20.42 -13.40
N ASP A 3 13.31 21.40 -13.20
CA ASP A 3 14.11 21.50 -11.97
C ASP A 3 13.22 21.59 -10.71
N ALA A 4 12.05 22.22 -10.83
CA ALA A 4 11.08 22.33 -9.74
C ALA A 4 10.48 20.95 -9.32
N LEU A 5 10.21 20.06 -10.28
CA LEU A 5 9.73 18.71 -9.97
C LEU A 5 10.84 17.86 -9.35
N VAL A 6 12.07 18.00 -9.85
CA VAL A 6 13.24 17.32 -9.25
C VAL A 6 13.40 17.75 -7.81
N LYS A 7 13.33 19.06 -7.56
CA LYS A 7 13.42 19.61 -6.20
C LYS A 7 12.31 19.08 -5.30
N ALA A 8 11.06 19.05 -5.75
CA ALA A 8 9.94 18.52 -4.97
C ALA A 8 10.15 17.04 -4.58
N ILE A 9 10.72 16.24 -5.48
CA ILE A 9 11.07 14.84 -5.18
C ILE A 9 12.23 14.78 -4.16
N ASP A 10 13.26 15.59 -4.32
CA ASP A 10 14.42 15.59 -3.41
C ASP A 10 14.03 16.03 -1.99
N ASP A 11 13.17 17.02 -1.87
CA ASP A 11 12.65 17.53 -0.58
C ASP A 11 11.82 16.46 0.17
N LEU A 12 11.24 15.49 -0.54
CA LEU A 12 10.46 14.38 0.07
C LEU A 12 11.33 13.23 0.58
N LYS A 13 12.53 13.02 0.04
CA LYS A 13 13.38 11.85 0.35
C LYS A 13 13.57 11.62 1.86
N PRO A 14 13.89 12.62 2.70
CA PRO A 14 14.07 12.39 4.14
C PRO A 14 12.80 11.82 4.79
N SER A 15 11.64 12.42 4.52
CA SER A 15 10.38 11.98 5.13
C SER A 15 9.91 10.61 4.64
N LEU A 16 10.23 10.23 3.40
CA LEU A 16 9.97 8.88 2.89
C LEU A 16 10.91 7.85 3.52
N THR A 17 12.17 8.22 3.77
CA THR A 17 13.14 7.38 4.51
C THR A 17 12.66 7.14 5.94
N ASP A 18 12.22 8.19 6.64
CA ASP A 18 11.68 8.09 7.99
C ASP A 18 10.39 7.24 8.04
N LEU A 19 9.57 7.30 6.99
CA LEU A 19 8.37 6.45 6.87
C LEU A 19 8.75 4.97 6.78
N PHE A 20 9.77 4.62 5.97
CA PHE A 20 10.28 3.25 5.90
C PHE A 20 10.84 2.77 7.24
N ALA A 21 11.62 3.59 7.94
CA ALA A 21 12.18 3.25 9.25
C ALA A 21 11.06 2.99 10.27
N ARG A 22 10.07 3.88 10.34
CA ARG A 22 8.92 3.74 11.24
C ARG A 22 8.12 2.45 10.96
N ILE A 23 7.86 2.11 9.70
CA ILE A 23 7.15 0.89 9.35
C ILE A 23 7.99 -0.34 9.70
N ALA A 24 9.31 -0.31 9.48
CA ALA A 24 10.22 -1.38 9.88
C ALA A 24 10.19 -1.62 11.40
N ASP A 25 10.26 -0.56 12.19
CA ASP A 25 10.21 -0.64 13.66
C ASP A 25 8.90 -1.24 14.17
N GLN A 26 7.78 -1.01 13.46
CA GLN A 26 6.47 -1.53 13.83
C GLN A 26 6.24 -2.99 13.41
N THR A 27 6.95 -3.46 12.37
CA THR A 27 6.60 -4.71 11.67
C THR A 27 7.76 -5.69 11.55
N GLY A 28 8.92 -5.34 12.10
CA GLY A 28 10.13 -6.14 12.07
C GLY A 28 10.53 -6.71 13.42
N ASP A 29 11.39 -7.70 13.38
CA ASP A 29 12.10 -8.29 14.51
C ASP A 29 13.59 -8.54 14.18
N GLU A 30 14.31 -9.23 15.03
CA GLU A 30 15.73 -9.58 14.82
C GLU A 30 15.99 -10.49 13.60
N HIS A 31 14.94 -11.08 13.02
CA HIS A 31 15.03 -12.01 11.90
C HIS A 31 14.64 -11.36 10.57
N GLY A 32 14.07 -10.16 10.58
CA GLY A 32 13.61 -9.43 9.39
C GLY A 32 12.18 -8.91 9.49
N ILE A 33 11.58 -8.62 8.37
CA ILE A 33 10.22 -8.10 8.29
C ILE A 33 9.23 -9.23 7.98
N SER A 34 8.17 -9.34 8.78
CA SER A 34 7.12 -10.34 8.58
C SER A 34 5.75 -9.68 8.64
N ARG A 35 5.30 -9.12 7.52
CA ARG A 35 3.95 -8.56 7.36
C ARG A 35 3.03 -9.61 6.77
N ALA A 36 2.46 -10.46 7.62
CA ALA A 36 1.54 -11.52 7.17
C ALA A 36 0.32 -10.91 6.46
N SER A 37 -0.03 -11.49 5.30
CA SER A 37 -1.19 -11.06 4.50
C SER A 37 -2.46 -11.02 5.36
N TYR A 38 -3.18 -9.89 5.31
CA TYR A 38 -4.37 -9.60 6.12
C TYR A 38 -4.13 -9.70 7.64
N GLY A 39 -2.88 -9.57 8.07
CA GLY A 39 -2.49 -9.58 9.48
C GLY A 39 -2.33 -8.18 10.06
N GLU A 40 -2.04 -8.15 11.38
CA GLU A 40 -1.87 -6.90 12.13
C GLU A 40 -0.69 -6.06 11.63
N ALA A 41 0.44 -6.70 11.30
CA ALA A 41 1.64 -6.01 10.81
C ALA A 41 1.42 -5.38 9.42
N GLU A 42 0.72 -6.07 8.50
CA GLU A 42 0.33 -5.49 7.21
C GLU A 42 -0.65 -4.33 7.41
N THR A 43 -1.60 -4.46 8.31
CA THR A 43 -2.55 -3.40 8.66
C THR A 43 -1.82 -2.18 9.25
N ALA A 44 -0.89 -2.37 10.20
CA ALA A 44 -0.09 -1.29 10.78
C ALA A 44 0.74 -0.54 9.72
N ALA A 45 1.31 -1.25 8.75
CA ALA A 45 1.99 -0.64 7.62
C ALA A 45 1.02 0.22 6.77
N GLY A 46 -0.16 -0.32 6.45
CA GLY A 46 -1.21 0.41 5.72
C GLY A 46 -1.67 1.67 6.45
N GLU A 47 -1.93 1.60 7.76
CA GLU A 47 -2.31 2.75 8.58
C GLU A 47 -1.21 3.82 8.63
N SER A 48 0.07 3.43 8.72
CA SER A 48 1.19 4.36 8.69
C SER A 48 1.28 5.11 7.36
N LEU A 49 1.03 4.43 6.25
CA LEU A 49 0.99 5.04 4.91
C LEU A 49 -0.21 5.98 4.75
N ILE A 50 -1.39 5.58 5.24
CA ILE A 50 -2.62 6.39 5.22
C ILE A 50 -2.43 7.65 6.05
N ALA A 51 -1.87 7.56 7.25
CA ALA A 51 -1.56 8.70 8.09
C ALA A 51 -0.60 9.66 7.40
N TYR A 52 0.51 9.16 6.87
CA TYR A 52 1.48 9.97 6.13
C TYR A 52 0.86 10.71 4.94
N ALA A 53 0.03 10.03 4.16
CA ALA A 53 -0.63 10.62 3.01
C ALA A 53 -1.62 11.72 3.40
N ARG A 54 -2.41 11.51 4.47
CA ARG A 54 -3.36 12.49 5.00
C ARG A 54 -2.66 13.73 5.55
N GLU A 55 -1.55 13.57 6.27
CA GLU A 55 -0.70 14.68 6.74
C GLU A 55 -0.17 15.54 5.58
N ARG A 56 0.00 14.94 4.40
CA ARG A 56 0.39 15.63 3.15
C ARG A 56 -0.80 16.16 2.34
N GLY A 57 -2.02 16.07 2.90
CA GLY A 57 -3.25 16.59 2.29
C GLY A 57 -3.69 15.81 1.06
N LEU A 58 -3.47 14.50 1.05
CA LEU A 58 -4.08 13.55 0.12
C LEU A 58 -5.32 12.92 0.74
N ASP A 59 -6.25 12.44 -0.08
CA ASP A 59 -7.28 11.52 0.37
C ASP A 59 -6.69 10.11 0.42
N ALA A 60 -6.88 9.43 1.54
CA ALA A 60 -6.37 8.08 1.75
C ALA A 60 -7.30 7.26 2.65
N GLY A 61 -7.40 5.98 2.40
CA GLY A 61 -8.23 5.04 3.14
C GLY A 61 -8.16 3.65 2.54
N TYR A 62 -9.11 2.80 2.90
CA TYR A 62 -9.24 1.47 2.32
C TYR A 62 -10.36 1.42 1.30
N ASP A 63 -10.18 0.62 0.25
CA ASP A 63 -11.23 0.27 -0.69
C ASP A 63 -12.19 -0.79 -0.09
N ARG A 64 -13.18 -1.23 -0.88
CA ARG A 64 -14.21 -2.18 -0.42
C ARG A 64 -13.68 -3.58 -0.11
N VAL A 65 -12.47 -3.89 -0.55
CA VAL A 65 -11.82 -5.20 -0.34
C VAL A 65 -10.56 -5.08 0.53
N GLY A 66 -10.38 -3.91 1.18
CA GLY A 66 -9.35 -3.69 2.17
C GLY A 66 -7.99 -3.25 1.63
N ASN A 67 -7.83 -2.98 0.33
CA ASN A 67 -6.57 -2.43 -0.18
C ASN A 67 -6.43 -0.94 0.18
N ALA A 68 -5.25 -0.51 0.57
CA ALA A 68 -4.98 0.89 0.83
C ALA A 68 -5.03 1.71 -0.48
N THR A 69 -5.72 2.83 -0.45
CA THR A 69 -5.96 3.69 -1.62
C THR A 69 -5.56 5.12 -1.30
N PHE A 70 -4.86 5.76 -2.24
CA PHE A 70 -4.37 7.13 -2.11
C PHE A 70 -4.66 7.92 -3.38
N THR A 71 -5.21 9.13 -3.24
CA THR A 71 -5.59 10.00 -4.36
C THR A 71 -5.36 11.47 -4.03
N ALA A 72 -5.42 12.31 -5.05
CA ALA A 72 -5.57 13.74 -4.84
C ALA A 72 -6.87 14.06 -4.08
N PRO A 73 -6.96 15.19 -3.35
CA PRO A 73 -8.13 15.59 -2.58
C PRO A 73 -9.40 15.64 -3.44
N GLY A 74 -10.50 15.08 -2.92
CA GLY A 74 -11.80 15.01 -3.58
C GLY A 74 -11.87 13.99 -4.73
N ARG A 75 -10.88 13.08 -4.86
CA ARG A 75 -10.80 12.11 -5.96
C ARG A 75 -10.92 10.66 -5.54
N PHE A 76 -11.21 10.39 -4.27
CA PHE A 76 -11.24 9.03 -3.74
C PHE A 76 -12.23 8.12 -4.48
N GLU A 77 -13.41 8.60 -4.79
CA GLU A 77 -14.46 7.85 -5.51
C GLU A 77 -14.39 8.01 -7.04
N ALA A 78 -13.53 8.90 -7.55
CA ALA A 78 -13.46 9.15 -8.98
C ALA A 78 -12.65 8.08 -9.71
N ALA A 79 -13.08 7.70 -10.92
CA ALA A 79 -12.33 6.78 -11.78
C ALA A 79 -10.95 7.37 -12.13
N PRO A 80 -9.85 6.63 -11.86
CA PRO A 80 -8.52 7.10 -12.20
C PRO A 80 -8.23 6.91 -13.68
N LYS A 81 -7.30 7.73 -14.20
CA LYS A 81 -6.70 7.56 -15.54
C LYS A 81 -5.42 6.72 -15.47
N ILE A 82 -4.73 6.77 -14.33
CA ILE A 82 -3.46 6.07 -14.08
C ILE A 82 -3.59 5.38 -12.72
N LEU A 83 -3.28 4.09 -12.69
CA LEU A 83 -3.11 3.32 -11.47
C LEU A 83 -1.62 3.02 -11.28
N ILE A 84 -1.14 3.29 -10.06
CA ILE A 84 0.17 2.87 -9.59
C ILE A 84 -0.10 1.89 -8.46
N GLY A 85 0.42 0.67 -8.55
CA GLY A 85 0.14 -0.35 -7.54
C GLY A 85 1.37 -1.13 -7.14
N SER A 86 1.42 -1.52 -5.88
CA SER A 86 2.33 -2.49 -5.30
C SER A 86 1.65 -3.12 -4.09
N HIS A 87 2.38 -3.86 -3.25
CA HIS A 87 1.79 -4.57 -2.12
C HIS A 87 2.33 -4.12 -0.75
N LEU A 88 1.60 -4.49 0.31
CA LEU A 88 1.90 -4.12 1.69
C LEU A 88 2.51 -5.26 2.50
N ASP A 89 2.06 -6.50 2.24
CA ASP A 89 2.55 -7.69 2.92
C ASP A 89 3.98 -8.03 2.51
N SER A 90 4.59 -8.96 3.21
CA SER A 90 5.90 -9.52 2.90
C SER A 90 5.91 -11.02 3.15
N VAL A 91 6.85 -11.73 2.54
CA VAL A 91 7.17 -13.09 2.95
C VAL A 91 7.64 -13.13 4.41
N PRO A 92 7.54 -14.29 5.10
CA PRO A 92 8.15 -14.44 6.43
C PRO A 92 9.65 -14.11 6.41
N ARG A 93 10.11 -13.26 7.33
CA ARG A 93 11.51 -12.81 7.43
C ARG A 93 12.03 -12.15 6.15
N GLY A 94 11.15 -11.43 5.47
CA GLY A 94 11.46 -10.71 4.24
C GLY A 94 12.19 -9.39 4.46
N GLY A 95 12.33 -8.63 3.38
CA GLY A 95 12.91 -7.29 3.39
C GLY A 95 11.88 -6.19 3.63
N ASN A 96 12.33 -5.04 4.11
CA ASN A 96 11.42 -3.91 4.36
C ASN A 96 10.91 -3.24 3.07
N TYR A 97 11.65 -3.36 1.98
CA TYR A 97 11.36 -2.61 0.75
C TYR A 97 10.50 -3.39 -0.24
N ASP A 98 10.46 -4.71 -0.16
CA ASP A 98 9.65 -5.54 -1.03
C ASP A 98 8.18 -5.14 -0.94
N GLY A 99 7.55 -4.88 -2.08
CA GLY A 99 6.21 -4.32 -2.20
C GLY A 99 6.09 -2.88 -1.71
N LEU A 100 6.48 -2.64 -0.46
CA LEU A 100 6.32 -1.36 0.22
C LEU A 100 6.97 -0.19 -0.55
N ALA A 101 8.14 -0.41 -1.18
CA ALA A 101 8.82 0.64 -1.94
C ALA A 101 7.98 1.17 -3.10
N GLY A 102 7.23 0.30 -3.79
CA GLY A 102 6.35 0.70 -4.87
C GLY A 102 5.18 1.57 -4.39
N VAL A 103 4.58 1.24 -3.23
CA VAL A 103 3.51 2.04 -2.63
C VAL A 103 4.03 3.40 -2.16
N VAL A 104 5.17 3.43 -1.45
CA VAL A 104 5.80 4.67 -0.97
C VAL A 104 6.21 5.58 -2.13
N ALA A 105 6.80 5.03 -3.20
CA ALA A 105 7.14 5.78 -4.40
C ALA A 105 5.89 6.36 -5.09
N GLY A 106 4.79 5.60 -5.14
CA GLY A 106 3.50 6.06 -5.66
C GLY A 106 2.95 7.25 -4.85
N ILE A 107 2.93 7.13 -3.51
CA ILE A 107 2.50 8.24 -2.62
C ILE A 107 3.41 9.45 -2.79
N GLY A 108 4.74 9.26 -2.81
CA GLY A 108 5.71 10.32 -3.07
C GLY A 108 5.45 11.03 -4.42
N THR A 109 5.08 10.27 -5.45
CA THR A 109 4.69 10.83 -6.75
C THR A 109 3.45 11.72 -6.64
N LEU A 110 2.40 11.29 -5.92
CA LEU A 110 1.20 12.12 -5.71
C LEU A 110 1.51 13.41 -4.96
N VAL A 111 2.34 13.33 -3.90
CA VAL A 111 2.75 14.51 -3.13
C VAL A 111 3.58 15.45 -3.98
N ALA A 112 4.59 14.96 -4.70
CA ALA A 112 5.43 15.77 -5.57
C ALA A 112 4.63 16.48 -6.68
N LEU A 113 3.69 15.78 -7.32
CA LEU A 113 2.81 16.37 -8.33
C LEU A 113 1.90 17.44 -7.74
N LYS A 114 1.43 17.25 -6.50
CA LYS A 114 0.63 18.26 -5.78
C LYS A 114 1.46 19.49 -5.45
N GLU A 115 2.65 19.33 -4.88
CA GLU A 115 3.56 20.42 -4.53
C GLU A 115 4.05 21.20 -5.76
N TYR A 116 4.27 20.49 -6.86
CA TYR A 116 4.61 21.10 -8.15
C TYR A 116 3.41 21.84 -8.79
N GLY A 117 2.18 21.64 -8.27
CA GLY A 117 0.95 22.25 -8.81
C GLY A 117 0.46 21.60 -10.10
N SER A 118 0.85 20.34 -10.37
CA SER A 118 0.43 19.64 -11.59
C SER A 118 -1.01 19.11 -11.50
N ALA A 119 -1.84 19.45 -12.47
CA ALA A 119 -3.19 18.89 -12.61
C ALA A 119 -3.17 17.36 -12.87
N ALA A 120 -2.03 16.79 -13.26
CA ALA A 120 -1.91 15.35 -13.52
C ALA A 120 -2.23 14.51 -12.27
N GLN A 121 -1.96 15.02 -11.06
CA GLN A 121 -2.31 14.34 -9.80
C GLN A 121 -3.79 13.94 -9.74
N GLN A 122 -4.70 14.73 -10.32
CA GLN A 122 -6.15 14.51 -10.29
C GLN A 122 -6.58 13.21 -11.00
N GLY A 123 -5.74 12.66 -11.85
CA GLY A 123 -5.99 11.41 -12.57
C GLY A 123 -5.25 10.20 -12.04
N VAL A 124 -4.41 10.36 -11.01
CA VAL A 124 -3.58 9.28 -10.45
C VAL A 124 -4.25 8.70 -9.20
N ARG A 125 -4.26 7.37 -9.11
CA ARG A 125 -4.57 6.62 -7.90
C ARG A 125 -3.42 5.68 -7.59
N VAL A 126 -3.01 5.63 -6.32
CA VAL A 126 -2.04 4.66 -5.82
C VAL A 126 -2.78 3.60 -5.02
N LEU A 127 -2.40 2.34 -5.18
CA LEU A 127 -2.96 1.19 -4.49
C LEU A 127 -1.84 0.44 -3.76
N GLY A 128 -2.04 0.20 -2.48
CA GLY A 128 -1.28 -0.77 -1.69
C GLY A 128 -2.12 -2.03 -1.56
N PHE A 129 -1.87 -3.02 -2.42
CA PHE A 129 -2.59 -4.28 -2.40
C PHE A 129 -2.22 -5.10 -1.15
N ARG A 130 -3.20 -5.79 -0.58
CA ARG A 130 -3.02 -6.74 0.50
C ARG A 130 -2.87 -8.15 -0.05
N GLY A 131 -2.08 -8.98 0.66
CA GLY A 131 -2.02 -10.41 0.35
C GLY A 131 -1.50 -10.70 -1.05
N GLU A 132 -0.42 -10.07 -1.46
CA GLU A 132 0.26 -10.40 -2.72
C GLU A 132 1.04 -11.70 -2.61
N GLU A 133 1.68 -11.92 -1.45
CA GLU A 133 2.63 -12.97 -1.19
C GLU A 133 1.96 -14.32 -0.91
N SER A 134 2.37 -15.35 -1.64
CA SER A 134 1.78 -16.69 -1.58
C SER A 134 2.01 -17.48 -0.27
N PRO A 135 3.06 -17.27 0.54
CA PRO A 135 3.32 -18.12 1.71
C PRO A 135 2.20 -18.14 2.75
N TRP A 136 1.40 -17.08 2.83
CA TRP A 136 0.39 -16.93 3.87
C TRP A 136 -0.90 -17.70 3.58
N PHE A 137 -1.40 -17.66 2.34
CA PHE A 137 -2.66 -18.31 1.95
C PHE A 137 -2.47 -19.41 0.87
N GLY A 138 -1.22 -19.76 0.52
CA GLY A 138 -0.94 -20.74 -0.54
C GLY A 138 -1.29 -20.24 -1.95
N THR A 139 -1.67 -18.98 -2.08
CA THR A 139 -1.98 -18.32 -3.35
C THR A 139 -1.57 -16.85 -3.29
N ALA A 140 -1.15 -16.31 -4.44
CA ALA A 140 -0.72 -14.93 -4.57
C ALA A 140 -1.82 -14.01 -5.11
N TYR A 141 -1.58 -12.68 -4.95
CA TYR A 141 -2.38 -11.62 -5.57
C TYR A 141 -3.81 -11.52 -5.04
N LEU A 142 -4.06 -11.80 -3.77
CA LEU A 142 -5.43 -11.81 -3.21
C LEU A 142 -6.12 -10.46 -3.35
N GLY A 143 -5.51 -9.39 -2.85
CA GLY A 143 -6.09 -8.05 -2.89
C GLY A 143 -6.33 -7.54 -4.31
N SER A 144 -5.41 -7.79 -5.24
CA SER A 144 -5.58 -7.39 -6.63
C SER A 144 -6.61 -8.24 -7.38
N LYS A 145 -6.72 -9.54 -7.08
CA LYS A 145 -7.77 -10.40 -7.63
C LYS A 145 -9.16 -10.00 -7.13
N LEU A 146 -9.30 -9.66 -5.84
CA LEU A 146 -10.54 -9.11 -5.28
C LEU A 146 -10.88 -7.76 -5.93
N PHE A 147 -9.92 -6.86 -6.06
CA PHE A 147 -10.09 -5.55 -6.68
C PHE A 147 -10.56 -5.63 -8.13
N THR A 148 -10.03 -6.61 -8.91
CA THR A 148 -10.37 -6.80 -10.32
C THR A 148 -11.55 -7.73 -10.56
N GLY A 149 -12.17 -8.27 -9.49
CA GLY A 149 -13.30 -9.20 -9.59
C GLY A 149 -12.92 -10.60 -10.11
N GLN A 150 -11.63 -10.95 -10.09
CA GLN A 150 -11.16 -12.31 -10.43
C GLN A 150 -11.32 -13.30 -9.27
N LEU A 151 -11.55 -12.80 -8.06
CA LEU A 151 -11.86 -13.55 -6.86
C LEU A 151 -13.11 -12.95 -6.25
N SER A 152 -14.07 -13.79 -5.92
CA SER A 152 -15.30 -13.36 -5.25
C SER A 152 -15.13 -13.39 -3.71
N VAL A 153 -16.00 -12.68 -2.99
CA VAL A 153 -16.01 -12.73 -1.53
C VAL A 153 -16.34 -14.15 -1.04
N SER A 154 -17.15 -14.92 -1.76
CA SER A 154 -17.44 -16.33 -1.39
C SER A 154 -16.22 -17.25 -1.48
N ASP A 155 -15.23 -16.92 -2.35
CA ASP A 155 -14.02 -17.71 -2.44
C ASP A 155 -13.11 -17.52 -1.22
N THR A 156 -13.24 -16.40 -0.51
CA THR A 156 -12.43 -16.06 0.67
C THR A 156 -12.70 -16.96 1.88
N ASP A 157 -13.90 -17.56 1.96
CA ASP A 157 -14.27 -18.50 3.02
C ASP A 157 -13.51 -19.85 2.94
N ALA A 158 -13.03 -20.20 1.76
CA ALA A 158 -12.25 -21.42 1.55
C ALA A 158 -10.73 -21.22 1.75
N MET A 159 -10.26 -19.97 1.73
CA MET A 159 -8.84 -19.64 1.83
C MET A 159 -8.42 -19.52 3.29
N ARG A 160 -7.46 -20.34 3.73
CA ARG A 160 -6.98 -20.34 5.13
C ARG A 160 -5.54 -19.87 5.21
N ARG A 161 -5.26 -18.99 6.15
CA ARG A 161 -3.90 -18.52 6.41
C ARG A 161 -3.10 -19.61 7.12
N SER A 162 -1.90 -19.88 6.63
CA SER A 162 -1.07 -21.02 7.00
C SER A 162 -0.65 -21.05 8.48
N ASP A 163 -0.50 -19.88 9.12
CA ASP A 163 -0.06 -19.74 10.52
C ASP A 163 -1.22 -19.79 11.53
N THR A 164 -2.41 -19.31 11.14
CA THR A 164 -3.57 -19.20 12.05
C THR A 164 -4.66 -20.24 11.77
N GLY A 165 -4.71 -20.79 10.56
CA GLY A 165 -5.81 -21.64 10.10
C GLY A 165 -7.15 -20.92 9.87
N ARG A 166 -7.21 -19.59 10.16
CA ARG A 166 -8.41 -18.76 9.95
C ARG A 166 -8.61 -18.49 8.46
N THR A 167 -9.86 -18.37 8.05
CA THR A 167 -10.20 -18.01 6.67
C THR A 167 -9.84 -16.55 6.38
N LEU A 168 -9.74 -16.20 5.09
CA LEU A 168 -9.49 -14.81 4.69
C LEU A 168 -10.64 -13.89 5.14
N THR A 169 -11.89 -14.38 5.14
CA THR A 169 -13.07 -13.64 5.64
C THR A 169 -13.00 -13.37 7.15
N GLU A 170 -12.32 -14.23 7.93
CA GLU A 170 -12.16 -14.08 9.38
C GLU A 170 -11.00 -13.14 9.77
N HIS A 171 -10.22 -12.68 8.82
CA HIS A 171 -9.12 -11.74 8.98
C HIS A 171 -9.52 -10.32 8.60
#